data_a2ff0b81e16f20f5086cc586edccb4b5
#
_entry.id   a2ff0b81e16f20f5086cc586edccb4b5
#
_cell.length_a   1.000
_cell.length_b   1.000
_cell.length_c   1.000
_cell.angle_alpha   90.00
_cell.angle_beta   90.00
_cell.angle_gamma   90.00
#
_symmetry.space_group_name_H-M   'P 1'
#
loop_
_entity.id
_entity.type
_entity.pdbx_description
1 polymer ?
#
loop_
_entity_poly.entity_id
_entity_poly.type
_entity_poly.pdbx_seq_one_letter_code
_entity_poly.pdbx_strand_id
1 'polypeptide(L)'
;MTVVEIVALIGAGVSLLTLFGVGKIVSDFLDEKKERRKENSAEAKQAQKAERMEAVREVVQAELKPLHAEIENIGKDVKELQESDKTQKESLQSILRDRLYELNSTCFHKGFATLDERENFENMYQKYHNLGMNGVMDDIHTKFFKLPIEKKED
;
A
#
# COMPACT_ATOMS: atom_id res chain seq x y z
N MET A 1 -70.23 46.64 49.70
CA MET A 1 -69.62 45.26 49.71
C MET A 1 -69.87 44.69 51.10
N THR A 2 -70.53 43.59 51.14
CA THR A 2 -70.76 42.83 52.37
C THR A 2 -69.52 41.95 52.74
N VAL A 3 -69.32 41.67 54.03
CA VAL A 3 -68.24 40.83 54.53
C VAL A 3 -68.18 39.52 53.81
N VAL A 4 -69.33 38.99 53.39
CA VAL A 4 -69.46 37.74 52.63
C VAL A 4 -68.87 37.84 51.23
N GLU A 5 -69.04 39.00 50.54
CA GLU A 5 -68.44 39.25 49.20
C GLU A 5 -66.95 39.35 49.26
N ILE A 6 -66.40 39.96 50.34
CA ILE A 6 -64.93 40.03 50.53
C ILE A 6 -64.30 38.65 50.80
N VAL A 7 -64.95 37.85 51.62
CA VAL A 7 -64.51 36.51 51.90
C VAL A 7 -64.56 35.61 50.67
N ALA A 8 -65.58 35.72 49.87
CA ALA A 8 -65.72 34.98 48.58
C ALA A 8 -64.66 35.37 47.57
N LEU A 9 -64.35 36.72 47.48
CA LEU A 9 -63.30 37.22 46.62
C LEU A 9 -61.89 36.76 47.05
N ILE A 10 -61.60 36.74 48.33
CA ILE A 10 -60.36 36.22 48.88
C ILE A 10 -60.24 34.73 48.67
N GLY A 11 -61.32 33.98 48.86
CA GLY A 11 -61.34 32.56 48.62
C GLY A 11 -61.12 32.19 47.16
N ALA A 12 -61.74 32.92 46.21
CA ALA A 12 -61.52 32.76 44.79
C ALA A 12 -60.09 33.10 44.36
N GLY A 13 -59.51 34.18 44.95
CA GLY A 13 -58.13 34.59 44.72
C GLY A 13 -57.10 33.56 45.18
N VAL A 14 -57.30 33.00 46.36
CA VAL A 14 -56.42 31.92 46.90
C VAL A 14 -56.57 30.66 46.03
N SER A 15 -57.76 30.27 45.62
CA SER A 15 -57.96 29.09 44.75
C SER A 15 -57.32 29.26 43.37
N LEU A 16 -57.38 30.47 42.77
CA LEU A 16 -56.71 30.78 41.52
C LEU A 16 -55.16 30.73 41.65
N LEU A 17 -54.60 31.31 42.71
CA LEU A 17 -53.16 31.26 42.99
C LEU A 17 -52.65 29.82 43.20
N THR A 18 -53.40 28.99 43.90
CA THR A 18 -53.01 27.56 44.10
C THR A 18 -53.10 26.77 42.78
N LEU A 19 -54.11 27.00 41.95
CA LEU A 19 -54.25 26.37 40.64
C LEU A 19 -53.11 26.79 39.68
N PHE A 20 -52.72 28.10 39.67
CA PHE A 20 -51.61 28.57 38.88
C PHE A 20 -50.26 28.00 39.38
N GLY A 21 -50.09 27.91 40.70
CA GLY A 21 -48.89 27.34 41.30
C GLY A 21 -48.72 25.84 40.99
N VAL A 22 -49.77 25.07 41.13
CA VAL A 22 -49.76 23.64 40.80
C VAL A 22 -49.58 23.43 39.30
N GLY A 23 -50.23 24.22 38.46
CA GLY A 23 -50.05 24.17 36.99
C GLY A 23 -48.61 24.35 36.57
N LYS A 24 -47.90 25.31 37.17
CA LYS A 24 -46.48 25.57 36.87
C LYS A 24 -45.58 24.41 37.33
N ILE A 25 -45.81 23.90 38.54
CA ILE A 25 -45.03 22.74 39.04
C ILE A 25 -45.24 21.52 38.17
N VAL A 26 -46.44 21.25 37.70
CA VAL A 26 -46.71 20.13 36.78
C VAL A 26 -46.09 20.34 35.44
N SER A 27 -46.10 21.56 34.89
CA SER A 27 -45.42 21.92 33.64
C SER A 27 -43.93 21.69 33.75
N ASP A 28 -43.29 22.23 34.77
CA ASP A 28 -41.83 22.13 35.01
C ASP A 28 -41.42 20.64 35.16
N PHE A 29 -42.20 19.86 35.85
CA PHE A 29 -41.99 18.39 36.01
C PHE A 29 -42.10 17.64 34.67
N LEU A 30 -43.09 17.97 33.85
CA LEU A 30 -43.27 17.36 32.54
C LEU A 30 -42.15 17.74 31.57
N ASP A 31 -41.68 18.98 31.62
CA ASP A 31 -40.59 19.47 30.77
C ASP A 31 -39.26 18.83 31.20
N GLU A 32 -38.97 18.73 32.49
CA GLU A 32 -37.80 18.01 33.02
C GLU A 32 -37.85 16.52 32.60
N LYS A 33 -39.00 15.84 32.72
CA LYS A 33 -39.16 14.43 32.28
C LYS A 33 -38.94 14.28 30.76
N LYS A 34 -39.30 15.28 29.96
CA LYS A 34 -39.16 15.32 28.52
C LYS A 34 -37.70 15.51 28.12
N GLU A 35 -36.99 16.36 28.84
CA GLU A 35 -35.54 16.56 28.62
C GLU A 35 -34.73 15.32 29.01
N ARG A 36 -34.96 14.73 30.17
CA ARG A 36 -34.32 13.48 30.59
C ARG A 36 -34.56 12.34 29.60
N ARG A 37 -35.77 12.27 28.96
CA ARG A 37 -36.04 11.27 27.92
C ARG A 37 -35.23 11.54 26.65
N LYS A 38 -35.02 12.81 26.27
CA LYS A 38 -34.20 13.18 25.11
C LYS A 38 -32.71 12.87 25.36
N GLU A 39 -32.21 13.20 26.53
CA GLU A 39 -30.82 12.89 26.94
C GLU A 39 -30.56 11.39 26.94
N ASN A 40 -31.41 10.60 27.59
CA ASN A 40 -31.28 9.15 27.62
C ASN A 40 -31.37 8.53 26.20
N SER A 41 -32.19 9.12 25.32
CA SER A 41 -32.30 8.66 23.92
C SER A 41 -31.05 9.04 23.12
N ALA A 42 -30.42 10.18 23.38
CA ALA A 42 -29.20 10.62 22.75
C ALA A 42 -27.99 9.76 23.19
N GLU A 43 -27.87 9.51 24.49
CA GLU A 43 -26.84 8.63 25.05
C GLU A 43 -26.96 7.20 24.52
N ALA A 44 -28.18 6.65 24.47
CA ALA A 44 -28.41 5.32 23.89
C ALA A 44 -28.03 5.24 22.43
N LYS A 45 -28.29 6.30 21.62
CA LYS A 45 -27.88 6.36 20.22
C LYS A 45 -26.37 6.47 20.07
N GLN A 46 -25.71 7.23 20.94
CA GLN A 46 -24.24 7.32 20.94
C GLN A 46 -23.60 6.00 21.34
N ALA A 47 -24.10 5.33 22.37
CA ALA A 47 -23.63 3.99 22.77
C ALA A 47 -23.78 2.98 21.64
N GLN A 48 -24.95 2.95 20.98
CA GLN A 48 -25.18 2.05 19.84
C GLN A 48 -24.25 2.37 18.65
N LYS A 49 -23.97 3.65 18.40
CA LYS A 49 -23.03 4.05 17.36
C LYS A 49 -21.61 3.63 17.69
N ALA A 50 -21.19 3.78 18.95
CA ALA A 50 -19.86 3.37 19.40
C ALA A 50 -19.70 1.84 19.29
N GLU A 51 -20.69 1.07 19.71
CA GLU A 51 -20.70 -0.40 19.57
C GLU A 51 -20.61 -0.85 18.11
N ARG A 52 -21.38 -0.22 17.21
CA ARG A 52 -21.29 -0.50 15.77
C ARG A 52 -19.91 -0.16 15.17
N MET A 53 -19.33 0.97 15.59
CA MET A 53 -18.00 1.35 15.14
C MET A 53 -16.94 0.36 15.61
N GLU A 54 -17.04 -0.13 16.85
CA GLU A 54 -16.10 -1.13 17.36
C GLU A 54 -16.25 -2.47 16.62
N ALA A 55 -17.48 -2.93 16.39
CA ALA A 55 -17.73 -4.13 15.59
C ALA A 55 -17.18 -4.01 14.16
N VAL A 56 -17.36 -2.85 13.51
CA VAL A 56 -16.77 -2.60 12.18
C VAL A 56 -15.25 -2.61 12.25
N ARG A 57 -14.67 -2.02 13.30
CA ARG A 57 -13.21 -1.99 13.49
C ARG A 57 -12.63 -3.39 13.67
N GLU A 58 -13.28 -4.22 14.46
CA GLU A 58 -12.87 -5.63 14.64
C GLU A 58 -12.90 -6.41 13.32
N VAL A 59 -13.99 -6.28 12.56
CA VAL A 59 -14.09 -6.93 11.23
C VAL A 59 -13.01 -6.44 10.28
N VAL A 60 -12.80 -5.12 10.18
CA VAL A 60 -11.76 -4.54 9.34
C VAL A 60 -10.37 -5.01 9.76
N GLN A 61 -10.08 -5.07 11.05
CA GLN A 61 -8.79 -5.59 11.54
C GLN A 61 -8.61 -7.07 11.25
N ALA A 62 -9.68 -7.87 11.37
CA ALA A 62 -9.65 -9.30 11.05
C ALA A 62 -9.34 -9.55 9.56
N GLU A 63 -9.93 -8.75 8.66
CA GLU A 63 -9.69 -8.82 7.22
C GLU A 63 -8.32 -8.27 6.80
N LEU A 64 -7.84 -7.23 7.49
CA LEU A 64 -6.52 -6.64 7.18
C LEU A 64 -5.35 -7.51 7.63
N LYS A 65 -5.51 -8.29 8.70
CA LYS A 65 -4.44 -9.13 9.24
C LYS A 65 -3.90 -10.16 8.24
N PRO A 66 -4.74 -10.96 7.55
CA PRO A 66 -4.26 -11.89 6.52
C PRO A 66 -3.62 -11.16 5.33
N LEU A 67 -4.17 -10.00 4.91
CA LEU A 67 -3.59 -9.20 3.84
C LEU A 67 -2.19 -8.69 4.18
N HIS A 68 -1.96 -8.24 5.41
CA HIS A 68 -0.61 -7.85 5.86
C HIS A 68 0.37 -9.02 5.83
N ALA A 69 -0.05 -10.21 6.27
CA ALA A 69 0.77 -11.41 6.21
C ALA A 69 1.12 -11.81 4.77
N GLU A 70 0.16 -11.70 3.85
CA GLU A 70 0.36 -11.97 2.43
C GLU A 70 1.33 -10.97 1.79
N ILE A 71 1.18 -9.67 2.08
CA ILE A 71 2.11 -8.63 1.62
C ILE A 71 3.53 -8.88 2.14
N GLU A 72 3.67 -9.30 3.39
CA GLU A 72 4.99 -9.63 3.97
C GLU A 72 5.62 -10.85 3.25
N ASN A 73 4.84 -11.87 2.96
CA ASN A 73 5.32 -13.03 2.21
C ASN A 73 5.73 -12.67 0.78
N ILE A 74 4.88 -11.91 0.06
CA ILE A 74 5.23 -11.40 -1.28
C ILE A 74 6.53 -10.58 -1.23
N GLY A 75 6.71 -9.75 -0.20
CA GLY A 75 7.94 -8.99 0.00
C GLY A 75 9.19 -9.88 0.15
N LYS A 76 9.08 -11.02 0.84
CA LYS A 76 10.16 -12.02 0.95
C LYS A 76 10.43 -12.69 -0.40
N ASP A 77 9.39 -13.14 -1.09
CA ASP A 77 9.50 -13.81 -2.39
C ASP A 77 10.14 -12.89 -3.44
N VAL A 78 9.76 -11.61 -3.47
CA VAL A 78 10.36 -10.60 -4.35
C VAL A 78 11.85 -10.43 -4.05
N LYS A 79 12.25 -10.42 -2.79
CA LYS A 79 13.66 -10.30 -2.40
C LYS A 79 14.46 -11.52 -2.82
N GLU A 80 13.93 -12.71 -2.62
CA GLU A 80 14.58 -13.97 -3.05
C GLU A 80 14.72 -14.02 -4.58
N LEU A 81 13.69 -13.57 -5.32
CA LEU A 81 13.75 -13.46 -6.77
C LEU A 81 14.81 -12.48 -7.24
N GLN A 82 14.95 -11.32 -6.59
CA GLN A 82 16.00 -10.35 -6.90
C GLN A 82 17.40 -10.91 -6.69
N GLU A 83 17.63 -11.63 -5.60
CA GLU A 83 18.92 -12.27 -5.32
C GLU A 83 19.23 -13.39 -6.33
N SER A 84 18.22 -14.20 -6.70
CA SER A 84 18.35 -15.21 -7.73
C SER A 84 18.65 -14.61 -9.11
N ASP A 85 17.92 -13.55 -9.51
CA ASP A 85 18.15 -12.84 -10.78
C ASP A 85 19.56 -12.25 -10.85
N LYS A 86 20.06 -11.68 -9.76
CA LYS A 86 21.43 -11.19 -9.67
C LYS A 86 22.45 -12.30 -9.89
N THR A 87 22.27 -13.42 -9.20
CA THR A 87 23.17 -14.59 -9.32
C THR A 87 23.15 -15.16 -10.74
N GLN A 88 21.97 -15.24 -11.37
CA GLN A 88 21.84 -15.69 -12.76
C GLN A 88 22.55 -14.74 -13.74
N LYS A 89 22.40 -13.41 -13.56
CA LYS A 89 23.11 -12.41 -14.38
C LYS A 89 24.61 -12.56 -14.26
N GLU A 90 25.15 -12.68 -13.06
CA GLU A 90 26.57 -12.88 -12.82
C GLU A 90 27.10 -14.16 -13.47
N SER A 91 26.33 -15.25 -13.39
CA SER A 91 26.67 -16.52 -14.02
C SER A 91 26.66 -16.43 -15.54
N LEU A 92 25.63 -15.82 -16.13
CA LEU A 92 25.54 -15.60 -17.58
C LEU A 92 26.68 -14.71 -18.09
N GLN A 93 27.03 -13.65 -17.34
CA GLN A 93 28.18 -12.81 -17.67
C GLN A 93 29.47 -13.60 -17.72
N SER A 94 29.71 -14.46 -16.72
CA SER A 94 30.92 -15.29 -16.70
C SER A 94 30.99 -16.22 -17.91
N ILE A 95 29.89 -16.92 -18.22
CA ILE A 95 29.82 -17.82 -19.38
C ILE A 95 30.02 -17.07 -20.70
N LEU A 96 29.38 -15.94 -20.90
CA LEU A 96 29.52 -15.14 -22.12
C LEU A 96 30.94 -14.59 -22.26
N ARG A 97 31.52 -14.11 -21.19
CA ARG A 97 32.91 -13.65 -21.17
C ARG A 97 33.87 -14.75 -21.58
N ASP A 98 33.74 -15.92 -20.97
CA ASP A 98 34.64 -17.04 -21.26
C ASP A 98 34.52 -17.50 -22.72
N ARG A 99 33.31 -17.54 -23.27
CA ARG A 99 33.06 -17.86 -24.68
C ARG A 99 33.61 -16.80 -25.63
N LEU A 100 33.50 -15.52 -25.29
CA LEU A 100 34.09 -14.43 -26.07
C LEU A 100 35.61 -14.52 -26.09
N TYR A 101 36.25 -14.83 -24.94
CA TYR A 101 37.68 -15.06 -24.87
C TYR A 101 38.13 -16.27 -25.69
N GLU A 102 37.40 -17.39 -25.59
CA GLU A 102 37.70 -18.62 -26.35
C GLU A 102 37.65 -18.35 -27.86
N LEU A 103 36.56 -17.77 -28.34
CA LEU A 103 36.39 -17.43 -29.77
C LEU A 103 37.44 -16.42 -30.23
N ASN A 104 37.69 -15.37 -29.45
CA ASN A 104 38.75 -14.39 -29.74
C ASN A 104 40.11 -15.08 -29.86
N SER A 105 40.49 -15.91 -28.88
CA SER A 105 41.77 -16.64 -28.89
C SER A 105 41.91 -17.53 -30.12
N THR A 106 40.86 -18.29 -30.44
CA THR A 106 40.82 -19.17 -31.61
C THR A 106 41.04 -18.41 -32.90
N CYS A 107 40.34 -17.31 -33.12
CA CYS A 107 40.45 -16.50 -34.31
C CYS A 107 41.80 -15.80 -34.41
N PHE A 108 42.34 -15.30 -33.27
CA PHE A 108 43.70 -14.74 -33.25
C PHE A 108 44.75 -15.74 -33.61
N HIS A 109 44.67 -17.00 -33.12
CA HIS A 109 45.66 -18.06 -33.47
C HIS A 109 45.63 -18.41 -34.94
N LYS A 110 44.43 -18.50 -35.57
CA LYS A 110 44.32 -18.73 -36.99
C LYS A 110 44.56 -17.50 -37.87
N GLY A 111 44.61 -16.29 -37.29
CA GLY A 111 44.91 -15.05 -37.95
C GLY A 111 43.75 -14.45 -38.75
N PHE A 112 42.56 -15.00 -38.71
CA PHE A 112 41.34 -14.49 -39.37
C PHE A 112 40.09 -14.92 -38.62
N ALA A 113 38.96 -14.24 -38.90
CA ALA A 113 37.63 -14.62 -38.42
C ALA A 113 36.65 -14.67 -39.61
N THR A 114 35.94 -15.78 -39.76
CA THR A 114 34.89 -15.94 -40.78
C THR A 114 33.70 -15.02 -40.48
N LEU A 115 32.79 -14.84 -41.46
CA LEU A 115 31.58 -14.05 -41.27
C LEU A 115 30.70 -14.63 -40.15
N ASP A 116 30.53 -15.95 -40.09
CA ASP A 116 29.75 -16.63 -39.04
C ASP A 116 30.37 -16.42 -37.65
N GLU A 117 31.70 -16.49 -37.55
CA GLU A 117 32.40 -16.25 -36.27
C GLU A 117 32.26 -14.79 -35.83
N ARG A 118 32.26 -13.84 -36.75
CA ARG A 118 32.03 -12.42 -36.44
C ARG A 118 30.60 -12.17 -35.99
N GLU A 119 29.62 -12.74 -36.66
CA GLU A 119 28.21 -12.64 -36.26
C GLU A 119 27.99 -13.27 -34.87
N ASN A 120 28.55 -14.45 -34.64
CA ASN A 120 28.46 -15.11 -33.35
C ASN A 120 29.13 -14.28 -32.23
N PHE A 121 30.33 -13.74 -32.49
CA PHE A 121 31.03 -12.87 -31.55
C PHE A 121 30.19 -11.62 -31.21
N GLU A 122 29.67 -10.92 -32.22
CA GLU A 122 28.83 -9.74 -32.03
C GLU A 122 27.57 -10.06 -31.24
N ASN A 123 26.88 -11.14 -31.54
CA ASN A 123 25.70 -11.57 -30.82
C ASN A 123 25.97 -11.87 -29.34
N MET A 124 27.08 -12.52 -29.03
CA MET A 124 27.51 -12.78 -27.66
C MET A 124 27.93 -11.49 -26.95
N TYR A 125 28.69 -10.62 -27.65
CA TYR A 125 29.15 -9.36 -27.09
C TYR A 125 27.98 -8.44 -26.75
N GLN A 126 26.96 -8.29 -27.61
CA GLN A 126 25.78 -7.48 -27.34
C GLN A 126 25.02 -7.98 -26.11
N LYS A 127 24.86 -9.29 -25.94
CA LYS A 127 24.22 -9.88 -24.76
C LYS A 127 25.04 -9.61 -23.50
N TYR A 128 26.36 -9.76 -23.57
CA TYR A 128 27.28 -9.47 -22.46
C TYR A 128 27.21 -8.00 -22.04
N HIS A 129 27.24 -7.09 -23.02
CA HIS A 129 27.17 -5.64 -22.81
C HIS A 129 25.83 -5.23 -22.16
N ASN A 130 24.72 -5.83 -22.60
CA ASN A 130 23.38 -5.55 -22.07
C ASN A 130 23.21 -6.02 -20.62
N LEU A 131 24.06 -6.91 -20.13
CA LEU A 131 24.11 -7.31 -18.71
C LEU A 131 24.82 -6.26 -17.84
N GLY A 132 25.31 -5.15 -18.41
CA GLY A 132 25.85 -3.99 -17.70
C GLY A 132 27.36 -4.03 -17.44
N MET A 133 28.11 -4.87 -18.16
CA MET A 133 29.56 -4.95 -18.06
C MET A 133 30.24 -4.33 -19.29
N ASN A 134 31.19 -3.46 -19.02
CA ASN A 134 32.02 -2.72 -20.01
C ASN A 134 33.50 -2.93 -19.69
N GLY A 135 34.37 -2.41 -20.52
CA GLY A 135 35.80 -2.33 -20.23
C GLY A 135 36.65 -3.28 -21.08
N VAL A 136 37.34 -4.27 -20.47
CA VAL A 136 38.29 -5.12 -21.17
C VAL A 136 37.67 -5.82 -22.40
N MET A 137 36.40 -6.15 -22.35
CA MET A 137 35.72 -6.80 -23.47
C MET A 137 35.47 -5.86 -24.66
N ASP A 138 35.31 -4.57 -24.42
CA ASP A 138 35.17 -3.55 -25.47
C ASP A 138 36.50 -3.41 -26.28
N ASP A 139 37.62 -3.51 -25.59
CA ASP A 139 38.94 -3.55 -26.24
C ASP A 139 39.13 -4.82 -27.08
N ILE A 140 38.71 -5.96 -26.55
CA ILE A 140 38.75 -7.25 -27.26
C ILE A 140 37.86 -7.20 -28.49
N HIS A 141 36.64 -6.71 -28.36
CA HIS A 141 35.71 -6.53 -29.48
C HIS A 141 36.33 -5.68 -30.58
N THR A 142 36.91 -4.53 -30.22
CA THR A 142 37.58 -3.65 -31.19
C THR A 142 38.77 -4.32 -31.90
N LYS A 143 39.54 -5.15 -31.20
CA LYS A 143 40.66 -5.89 -31.78
C LYS A 143 40.17 -7.05 -32.64
N PHE A 144 39.17 -7.76 -32.22
CA PHE A 144 38.56 -8.91 -32.94
C PHE A 144 38.09 -8.50 -34.34
N PHE A 145 37.40 -7.38 -34.46
CA PHE A 145 36.92 -6.89 -35.76
C PHE A 145 38.02 -6.29 -36.69
N LYS A 146 39.26 -6.18 -36.22
CA LYS A 146 40.44 -5.85 -37.04
C LYS A 146 41.06 -7.08 -37.71
N LEU A 147 40.71 -8.30 -37.31
CA LEU A 147 41.17 -9.52 -37.98
C LEU A 147 40.64 -9.53 -39.45
N PRO A 148 41.36 -10.08 -40.40
CA PRO A 148 40.83 -10.31 -41.76
C PRO A 148 39.66 -11.32 -41.72
N ILE A 149 38.78 -11.24 -42.73
CA ILE A 149 37.62 -12.16 -42.83
C ILE A 149 38.08 -13.54 -43.30
N GLU A 150 39.07 -13.63 -44.15
CA GLU A 150 39.62 -14.87 -44.68
C GLU A 150 41.14 -14.82 -44.60
N LYS A 151 41.75 -16.02 -44.61
CA LYS A 151 43.21 -16.15 -44.70
C LYS A 151 43.65 -15.58 -46.07
N LYS A 152 44.59 -14.60 -46.07
CA LYS A 152 45.23 -14.23 -47.33
C LYS A 152 45.99 -15.45 -47.86
N GLU A 153 45.61 -15.89 -49.06
CA GLU A 153 46.45 -16.82 -49.81
C GLU A 153 47.67 -16.01 -50.31
N ASP A 154 48.89 -16.43 -49.87
CA ASP A 154 50.14 -15.91 -50.36
C ASP A 154 50.47 -16.49 -51.74
#